data_a2cdc11525c038f601168bb42c975127
#
_entry.id   a2cdc11525c038f601168bb42c975127
#
_cell.length_a   1.000
_cell.length_b   1.000
_cell.length_c   1.000
_cell.angle_alpha   90.00
_cell.angle_beta   90.00
_cell.angle_gamma   90.00
#
_symmetry.space_group_name_H-M   'P 1'
#
loop_
_entity.id
_entity.type
_entity.pdbx_description
1 polymer ?
#
loop_
_entity_poly.entity_id
_entity_poly.type
_entity_poly.pdbx_seq_one_letter_code
_entity_poly.pdbx_strand_id
1 'polypeptide(L)' 'MTSLSQSSRDRILWLLANHGGTMERSRLRRRMGMRYAILNPILDELAKENKIKITAGKHGDLISMKE' A
#
# COMPACT_ATOMS: atom_id res chain seq x y z
N MET A 1 0.29 -10.24 -20.06
CA MET A 1 -0.17 -10.86 -18.80
C MET A 1 0.45 -10.14 -17.61
N THR A 2 -0.37 -9.76 -16.66
CA THR A 2 0.09 -9.02 -15.50
C THR A 2 0.67 -9.97 -14.46
N SER A 3 1.83 -9.63 -13.89
CA SER A 3 2.41 -10.41 -12.81
C SER A 3 1.58 -10.25 -11.54
N LEU A 4 1.70 -11.19 -10.59
CA LEU A 4 1.00 -11.09 -9.32
C LEU A 4 1.40 -9.82 -8.56
N SER A 5 2.70 -9.46 -8.62
CA SER A 5 3.19 -8.23 -7.99
C SER A 5 2.50 -7.01 -8.55
N GLN A 6 2.35 -6.94 -9.86
CA GLN A 6 1.74 -5.80 -10.49
C GLN A 6 0.24 -5.70 -10.17
N SER A 7 -0.44 -6.83 -10.13
CA SER A 7 -1.85 -6.84 -9.72
C SER A 7 -2.02 -6.35 -8.29
N SER A 8 -1.13 -6.78 -7.40
CA SER A 8 -1.16 -6.34 -6.00
C SER A 8 -0.88 -4.85 -5.89
N ARG A 9 0.09 -4.34 -6.66
CA ARG A 9 0.42 -2.91 -6.67
C ARG A 9 -0.78 -2.08 -7.12
N ASP A 10 -1.40 -2.49 -8.21
CA ASP A 10 -2.58 -1.79 -8.74
C ASP A 10 -3.72 -1.81 -7.72
N ARG A 11 -3.92 -2.93 -7.05
CA ARG A 11 -4.97 -3.06 -6.06
C ARG A 11 -4.73 -2.16 -4.85
N ILE A 12 -3.48 -2.05 -4.42
CA ILE A 12 -3.13 -1.16 -3.30
C ILE A 12 -3.47 0.28 -3.67
N LEU A 13 -3.07 0.72 -4.85
CA LEU A 13 -3.36 2.09 -5.31
C LEU A 13 -4.85 2.33 -5.44
N TRP A 14 -5.58 1.33 -5.95
CA TRP A 14 -7.03 1.42 -6.07
C TRP A 14 -7.70 1.55 -4.70
N LEU A 15 -7.25 0.73 -3.73
CA LEU A 15 -7.80 0.79 -2.38
C LEU A 15 -7.55 2.14 -1.73
N LEU A 16 -6.34 2.66 -1.87
CA LEU A 16 -6.01 3.98 -1.33
C LEU A 16 -6.89 5.06 -1.96
N ALA A 17 -7.04 5.02 -3.28
CA ALA A 17 -7.86 6.00 -3.99
C ALA A 17 -9.31 5.98 -3.51
N ASN A 18 -9.84 4.81 -3.17
CA ASN A 18 -11.22 4.65 -2.72
C ASN A 18 -11.41 4.94 -1.23
N HIS A 19 -10.34 5.19 -0.51
CA HIS A 19 -10.39 5.50 0.92
C HIS A 19 -9.79 6.87 1.23
N GLY A 20 -9.98 7.81 0.32
CA GLY A 20 -9.51 9.18 0.52
C GLY A 20 -8.02 9.38 0.32
N GLY A 21 -7.36 8.43 -0.30
CA GLY A 21 -5.94 8.52 -0.63
C GLY A 21 -5.00 8.08 0.49
N THR A 22 -5.52 7.64 1.62
CA THR A 22 -4.68 7.26 2.75
C THR A 22 -5.32 6.10 3.53
N MET A 23 -4.47 5.24 4.09
CA MET A 23 -4.93 4.09 4.87
C MET A 23 -3.81 3.61 5.78
N GLU A 24 -4.16 3.13 6.97
CA GLU A 24 -3.17 2.53 7.86
C GLU A 24 -2.64 1.23 7.28
N ARG A 25 -1.36 0.94 7.53
CA ARG A 25 -0.72 -0.27 7.01
C ARG A 25 -1.46 -1.54 7.44
N SER A 26 -1.88 -1.62 8.70
CA SER A 26 -2.58 -2.79 9.20
C SER A 26 -3.93 -2.99 8.50
N ARG A 27 -4.63 -1.90 8.24
CA ARG A 27 -5.90 -1.96 7.53
C ARG A 27 -5.69 -2.37 6.08
N LEU A 28 -4.68 -1.83 5.44
CA LEU A 28 -4.34 -2.18 4.07
C LEU A 28 -4.00 -3.68 3.97
N ARG A 29 -3.24 -4.19 4.95
CA ARG A 29 -2.92 -5.61 4.99
C ARG A 29 -4.18 -6.47 5.05
N ARG A 30 -5.14 -6.08 5.88
CA ARG A 30 -6.41 -6.81 5.99
C ARG A 30 -7.18 -6.81 4.69
N ARG A 31 -7.24 -5.65 4.05
CA ARG A 31 -7.97 -5.49 2.79
C ARG A 31 -7.32 -6.28 1.67
N MET A 32 -5.99 -6.37 1.67
CA MET A 32 -5.27 -7.14 0.67
C MET A 32 -5.27 -8.63 0.95
N GLY A 33 -5.53 -9.03 2.21
CA GLY A 33 -5.55 -10.43 2.58
C GLY A 33 -4.20 -11.11 2.50
N MET A 34 -3.11 -10.36 2.72
CA MET A 34 -1.77 -10.90 2.66
C MET A 34 -0.97 -10.53 3.92
N ARG A 35 0.06 -11.32 4.20
CA ARG A 35 0.90 -11.08 5.36
C ARG A 35 1.91 -9.96 5.09
N TYR A 36 2.45 -9.40 6.16
CA TYR A 36 3.42 -8.31 6.03
C TYR A 36 4.68 -8.70 5.25
N ALA A 37 5.08 -9.96 5.34
CA ALA A 37 6.25 -10.44 4.60
C ALA A 37 6.08 -10.25 3.09
N ILE A 38 4.84 -10.25 2.61
CA ILE A 38 4.54 -10.05 1.19
C ILE A 38 4.20 -8.59 0.91
N LEU A 39 3.43 -7.97 1.80
CA LEU A 39 2.97 -6.60 1.61
C LEU A 39 4.09 -5.58 1.69
N ASN A 40 4.98 -5.70 2.69
CA ASN A 40 6.02 -4.69 2.92
C ASN A 40 6.95 -4.48 1.73
N PRO A 41 7.45 -5.52 1.05
CA PRO A 41 8.28 -5.30 -0.14
C PRO A 41 7.55 -4.54 -1.25
N ILE A 42 6.25 -4.81 -1.41
CA ILE A 42 5.44 -4.13 -2.43
C ILE A 42 5.29 -2.66 -2.09
N LEU A 43 5.02 -2.35 -0.83
CA LEU A 43 4.91 -0.96 -0.37
C LEU A 43 6.23 -0.23 -0.54
N ASP A 44 7.35 -0.88 -0.23
CA ASP A 44 8.68 -0.27 -0.40
C ASP A 44 8.94 0.07 -1.86
N GLU A 45 8.57 -0.81 -2.78
CA GLU A 45 8.73 -0.55 -4.21
C GLU A 45 7.88 0.63 -4.65
N LEU A 46 6.63 0.68 -4.22
CA LEU A 46 5.75 1.79 -4.57
C LEU A 46 6.28 3.11 -4.02
N ALA A 47 6.85 3.10 -2.82
CA ALA A 47 7.44 4.29 -2.23
C ALA A 47 8.68 4.73 -3.01
N LYS A 48 9.50 3.79 -3.46
CA LYS A 48 10.67 4.10 -4.29
C LYS A 48 10.28 4.71 -5.62
N GLU A 49 9.14 4.30 -6.16
CA GLU A 49 8.62 4.81 -7.41
C GLU A 49 7.84 6.12 -7.23
N ASN A 50 7.81 6.65 -6.02
CA ASN A 50 7.08 7.88 -5.69
C ASN A 50 5.58 7.79 -5.95
N LYS A 51 5.01 6.61 -5.85
CA LYS A 51 3.57 6.42 -6.01
C LYS A 51 2.83 6.50 -4.69
N ILE A 52 3.51 6.20 -3.58
CA ILE A 52 2.96 6.31 -2.24
C ILE A 52 3.98 6.93 -1.29
N LYS A 53 3.47 7.39 -0.15
CA LYS A 53 4.29 7.92 0.93
C LYS A 53 3.96 7.13 2.19
N ILE A 54 4.98 6.71 2.92
CA ILE A 54 4.83 5.98 4.18
C ILE A 54 5.24 6.90 5.32
N THR A 55 4.30 7.15 6.23
CA THR A 55 4.53 8.06 7.36
C THR A 55 4.27 7.31 8.67
N ALA A 56 5.17 7.46 9.63
CA ALA A 56 5.00 6.86 10.94
C ALA A 56 3.88 7.59 11.71
N GLY A 57 2.97 6.81 12.31
CA GLY A 57 1.87 7.36 13.07
C GLY A 57 1.77 6.73 14.46
N LYS A 58 0.83 7.21 15.27
CA LYS A 58 0.64 6.72 16.63
C LYS A 58 0.24 5.24 16.69
N HIS A 59 -0.52 4.81 15.71
CA HIS A 59 -1.07 3.45 15.68
C HIS A 59 -0.48 2.61 14.55
N GLY A 60 0.70 2.97 14.10
CA GLY A 60 1.36 2.29 13.00
C GLY A 60 1.58 3.23 11.83
N ASP A 61 2.13 2.67 10.76
CA ASP A 61 2.44 3.47 9.58
C ASP A 61 1.20 3.82 8.80
N LEU A 62 1.19 5.04 8.29
CA LEU A 62 0.12 5.52 7.42
C LEU A 62 0.62 5.51 5.99
N ILE A 63 -0.13 4.87 5.11
CA ILE A 63 0.19 4.76 3.68
C ILE A 63 -0.68 5.76 2.94
N SER A 64 -0.06 6.68 2.22
CA SER A 64 -0.78 7.72 1.48
C SER A 64 -0.39 7.69 0.02
N MET A 65 -1.36 7.98 -0.85
CA MET A 65 -1.06 8.16 -2.26
C MET A 65 -0.26 9.44 -2.44
N LYS A 66 0.70 9.40 -3.34
CA LYS A 66 1.48 10.58 -3.69
C LYS A 66 1.01 11.09 -5.04
N GLU A 67 0.71 12.36 -5.09
CA GLU A 67 0.29 13.00 -6.34
C GLU A 67 1.46 13.46 -7.18
#